data_547c8d202794acbc61c49bb6ef919d0b
#
_entry.id   547c8d202794acbc61c49bb6ef919d0b
#
_cell.length_a   1.000
_cell.length_b   1.000
_cell.length_c   1.000
_cell.angle_alpha   90.00
_cell.angle_beta   90.00
_cell.angle_gamma   90.00
#
_symmetry.space_group_name_H-M   'P 1'
#
loop_
_entity.id
_entity.type
_entity.pdbx_description
1 polymer ?
#
loop_
_entity_poly.entity_id
_entity_poly.type
_entity_poly.pdbx_seq_one_letter_code
_entity_poly.pdbx_strand_id
1 'polypeptide(L)'
;RGAGRMQLDILMIEDEPNIAEAVRFILMREGWQVGLHADGAGGIEAIRAARPRLVILDLMLPNRSGDEILGDLRAAGDAALAATPVLMLTARGQAPMIGAAADAVLAKPFDNDDLRAVVRRMLA
;
A
#
# COMPACT_ATOMS: atom_id res chain seq x y z
N ARG A 1 -24.89 0.78 4.45
CA ARG A 1 -24.16 1.03 4.06
C ARG A 1 -24.15 2.10 3.59
N GLY A 2 -23.76 2.83 3.87
CA GLY A 2 -23.73 4.09 3.31
C GLY A 2 -23.77 4.00 1.83
N ALA A 3 -24.93 4.09 1.30
CA ALA A 3 -25.08 4.13 -0.13
C ALA A 3 -24.12 5.16 -0.67
N GLY A 4 -23.42 4.84 -1.73
CA GLY A 4 -22.44 5.73 -2.34
C GLY A 4 -21.10 5.75 -1.66
N ARG A 5 -20.96 5.08 -0.50
CA ARG A 5 -19.70 5.06 0.12
C ARG A 5 -18.90 3.98 -0.51
N MET A 6 -17.81 4.34 -1.13
CA MET A 6 -16.89 3.38 -1.76
C MET A 6 -15.75 3.13 -0.81
N GLN A 7 -15.70 1.96 -0.23
CA GLN A 7 -14.54 1.57 0.54
C GLN A 7 -13.51 1.00 -0.41
N LEU A 8 -12.28 1.48 -0.33
CA LEU A 8 -11.20 0.95 -1.15
C LEU A 8 -10.78 -0.42 -0.63
N ASP A 9 -10.51 -1.32 -1.56
CA ASP A 9 -9.83 -2.56 -1.20
C ASP A 9 -8.36 -2.28 -0.97
N ILE A 10 -7.77 -1.46 -1.84
CA ILE A 10 -6.33 -1.20 -1.83
C ILE A 10 -6.10 0.30 -1.97
N LEU A 11 -5.23 0.85 -1.14
CA LEU A 11 -4.68 2.18 -1.37
C LEU A 11 -3.20 2.01 -1.65
N MET A 12 -2.74 2.50 -2.80
CA MET A 12 -1.34 2.45 -3.17
C MET A 12 -0.73 3.83 -3.04
N ILE A 13 0.39 3.93 -2.34
CA ILE A 13 1.16 5.16 -2.20
C ILE A 13 2.44 4.99 -3.00
N GLU A 14 2.52 5.68 -4.13
CA GLU A 14 3.60 5.55 -5.10
C GLU A 14 3.72 6.83 -5.89
N ASP A 15 4.91 7.43 -5.92
CA ASP A 15 5.11 8.71 -6.59
C ASP A 15 5.39 8.59 -8.10
N GLU A 16 5.75 7.39 -8.57
CA GLU A 16 5.98 7.16 -10.00
C GLU A 16 4.67 6.89 -10.70
N PRO A 17 4.14 7.82 -11.52
CA PRO A 17 2.81 7.63 -12.11
C PRO A 17 2.69 6.38 -12.97
N ASN A 18 3.76 6.04 -13.71
CA ASN A 18 3.73 4.88 -14.59
C ASN A 18 3.57 3.58 -13.80
N ILE A 19 4.28 3.48 -12.68
CA ILE A 19 4.18 2.30 -11.83
C ILE A 19 2.82 2.25 -11.15
N ALA A 20 2.38 3.39 -10.61
CA ALA A 20 1.11 3.48 -9.91
C ALA A 20 -0.06 3.07 -10.81
N GLU A 21 -0.11 3.62 -12.02
CA GLU A 21 -1.20 3.30 -12.95
C GLU A 21 -1.13 1.87 -13.46
N ALA A 22 0.08 1.34 -13.67
CA ALA A 22 0.23 -0.05 -14.11
C ALA A 22 -0.28 -1.02 -13.03
N VAL A 23 0.10 -0.79 -11.79
CA VAL A 23 -0.35 -1.63 -10.67
C VAL A 23 -1.85 -1.52 -10.49
N ARG A 24 -2.37 -0.30 -10.53
CA ARG A 24 -3.80 -0.06 -10.42
C ARG A 24 -4.57 -0.84 -11.48
N PHE A 25 -4.12 -0.75 -12.73
CA PHE A 25 -4.76 -1.43 -13.86
C PHE A 25 -4.77 -2.96 -13.63
N ILE A 26 -3.62 -3.52 -13.24
CA ILE A 26 -3.50 -4.95 -13.03
C ILE A 26 -4.45 -5.42 -11.93
N LEU A 27 -4.50 -4.69 -10.81
CA LEU A 27 -5.30 -5.11 -9.67
C LEU A 27 -6.78 -4.85 -9.85
N MET A 28 -7.14 -3.79 -10.57
CA MET A 28 -8.56 -3.55 -10.89
C MET A 28 -9.13 -4.62 -11.80
N ARG A 29 -8.30 -5.20 -12.66
CA ARG A 29 -8.75 -6.31 -13.50
C ARG A 29 -9.07 -7.56 -12.68
N GLU A 30 -8.53 -7.65 -11.47
CA GLU A 30 -8.87 -8.74 -10.54
C GLU A 30 -10.16 -8.45 -9.75
N GLY A 31 -10.74 -7.28 -9.94
CA GLY A 31 -11.99 -6.92 -9.28
C GLY A 31 -11.84 -6.03 -8.05
N TRP A 32 -10.63 -5.62 -7.70
CA TRP A 32 -10.41 -4.79 -6.52
C TRP A 32 -10.53 -3.30 -6.84
N GLN A 33 -11.03 -2.52 -5.86
CA GLN A 33 -11.09 -1.07 -5.94
C GLN A 33 -9.76 -0.51 -5.44
N VAL A 34 -9.03 0.19 -6.31
CA VAL A 34 -7.69 0.68 -6.01
C VAL A 34 -7.64 2.20 -6.08
N GLY A 35 -7.22 2.83 -4.98
CA GLY A 35 -6.96 4.26 -4.95
C GLY A 35 -5.47 4.53 -4.98
N LEU A 36 -5.08 5.71 -5.44
CA LEU A 36 -3.68 6.12 -5.55
C LEU A 36 -3.44 7.39 -4.75
N HIS A 37 -2.26 7.48 -4.13
CA HIS A 37 -1.75 8.68 -3.49
C HIS A 37 -0.29 8.82 -3.91
N ALA A 38 0.11 9.99 -4.39
CA ALA A 38 1.36 10.13 -5.15
C ALA A 38 2.54 10.65 -4.32
N ASP A 39 2.40 10.81 -3.02
CA ASP A 39 3.41 11.49 -2.20
C ASP A 39 3.43 10.87 -0.81
N GLY A 40 4.59 10.88 -0.17
CA GLY A 40 4.67 10.48 1.23
C GLY A 40 3.98 11.48 2.14
N ALA A 41 3.99 12.76 1.77
CA ALA A 41 3.22 13.77 2.51
C ALA A 41 1.73 13.46 2.39
N GLY A 42 1.04 13.46 3.51
CA GLY A 42 -0.39 13.15 3.53
C GLY A 42 -0.69 11.66 3.42
N GLY A 43 0.31 10.79 3.42
CA GLY A 43 0.11 9.35 3.27
C GLY A 43 -0.72 8.74 4.38
N ILE A 44 -0.39 9.05 5.63
CA ILE A 44 -1.14 8.51 6.76
C ILE A 44 -2.57 9.05 6.78
N GLU A 45 -2.76 10.32 6.41
CA GLU A 45 -4.10 10.90 6.32
C GLU A 45 -4.93 10.22 5.23
N ALA A 46 -4.30 9.90 4.11
CA ALA A 46 -4.98 9.19 3.02
C ALA A 46 -5.42 7.79 3.46
N ILE A 47 -4.58 7.08 4.20
CA ILE A 47 -4.93 5.76 4.74
C ILE A 47 -6.09 5.89 5.72
N ARG A 48 -6.02 6.90 6.60
CA ARG A 48 -7.04 7.12 7.61
C ARG A 48 -8.40 7.43 6.97
N ALA A 49 -8.38 8.22 5.90
CA ALA A 49 -9.62 8.60 5.20
C ALA A 49 -10.22 7.44 4.41
N ALA A 50 -9.38 6.66 3.74
CA ALA A 50 -9.84 5.59 2.85
C ALA A 50 -10.16 4.30 3.58
N ARG A 51 -9.48 4.03 4.68
CA ARG A 51 -9.61 2.77 5.43
C ARG A 51 -9.56 1.55 4.53
N PRO A 52 -8.49 1.39 3.75
CA PRO A 52 -8.40 0.28 2.81
C PRO A 52 -8.18 -1.05 3.54
N ARG A 53 -8.46 -2.12 2.85
CA ARG A 53 -8.17 -3.47 3.37
C ARG A 53 -6.68 -3.80 3.27
N LEU A 54 -5.97 -3.10 2.38
CA LEU A 54 -4.55 -3.32 2.14
C LEU A 54 -3.91 -2.01 1.69
N VAL A 55 -2.74 -1.69 2.21
CA VAL A 55 -1.93 -0.58 1.72
C VAL A 55 -0.74 -1.15 0.97
N ILE A 56 -0.53 -0.69 -0.27
CA ILE A 56 0.71 -0.95 -1.01
C ILE A 56 1.54 0.31 -0.91
N LEU A 57 2.72 0.21 -0.36
CA LEU A 57 3.49 1.36 0.09
C LEU A 57 4.90 1.29 -0.47
N ASP A 58 5.26 2.27 -1.31
CA ASP A 58 6.63 2.37 -1.79
C ASP A 58 7.52 2.86 -0.65
N LEU A 59 8.68 2.27 -0.50
CA LEU A 59 9.64 2.68 0.52
C LEU A 59 10.21 4.06 0.22
N MET A 60 10.58 4.31 -1.04
CA MET A 60 11.28 5.53 -1.44
C MET A 60 10.31 6.58 -1.97
N LEU A 61 9.65 7.27 -1.06
CA LEU A 61 8.69 8.33 -1.40
C LEU A 61 9.28 9.70 -1.08
N PRO A 62 8.88 10.75 -1.83
CA PRO A 62 9.28 12.11 -1.47
C PRO A 62 8.57 12.56 -0.19
N ASN A 63 9.18 13.48 0.53
CA ASN A 63 8.66 14.16 1.71
C ASN A 63 8.53 13.29 2.96
N ARG A 64 8.05 12.08 2.85
CA ARG A 64 7.98 11.14 3.97
C ARG A 64 8.12 9.73 3.42
N SER A 65 9.09 8.97 3.91
CA SER A 65 9.38 7.64 3.39
C SER A 65 8.27 6.64 3.73
N GLY A 66 8.23 5.55 2.97
CA GLY A 66 7.28 4.47 3.27
C GLY A 66 7.48 3.90 4.66
N ASP A 67 8.74 3.80 5.10
CA ASP A 67 9.06 3.30 6.42
C ASP A 67 8.50 4.21 7.53
N GLU A 68 8.58 5.52 7.34
CA GLU A 68 8.00 6.47 8.28
C GLU A 68 6.48 6.39 8.31
N ILE A 69 5.86 6.26 7.13
CA ILE A 69 4.40 6.11 7.05
C ILE A 69 3.96 4.82 7.73
N LEU A 70 4.70 3.74 7.53
CA LEU A 70 4.41 2.47 8.19
C LEU A 70 4.47 2.62 9.71
N GLY A 71 5.49 3.33 10.21
CA GLY A 71 5.61 3.62 11.63
C GLY A 71 4.42 4.41 12.15
N ASP A 72 3.98 5.44 11.41
CA ASP A 72 2.81 6.23 11.78
C ASP A 72 1.56 5.35 11.85
N LEU A 73 1.41 4.44 10.89
CA LEU A 73 0.25 3.57 10.83
C LEU A 73 0.22 2.61 12.03
N ARG A 74 1.34 1.97 12.33
CA ARG A 74 1.42 1.02 13.44
C ARG A 74 1.25 1.70 14.80
N ALA A 75 1.57 2.98 14.89
CA ALA A 75 1.43 3.76 16.12
C ALA A 75 0.07 4.45 16.23
N ALA A 76 -0.84 4.24 15.28
CA ALA A 76 -2.15 4.88 15.30
C ALA A 76 -2.96 4.43 16.53
N GLY A 77 -3.70 5.37 17.11
CA GLY A 77 -4.50 5.07 18.28
C GLY A 77 -5.71 4.18 18.01
N ASP A 78 -6.14 4.11 16.76
CA ASP A 78 -7.22 3.23 16.33
C ASP A 78 -6.63 1.85 16.04
N ALA A 79 -7.02 0.85 16.81
CA ALA A 79 -6.45 -0.49 16.70
C ALA A 79 -6.71 -1.13 15.34
N ALA A 80 -7.88 -0.91 14.76
CA ALA A 80 -8.19 -1.47 13.45
C ALA A 80 -7.31 -0.84 12.37
N LEU A 81 -7.11 0.47 12.46
CA LEU A 81 -6.24 1.18 11.53
C LEU A 81 -4.79 0.72 11.68
N ALA A 82 -4.32 0.60 12.92
CA ALA A 82 -2.94 0.20 13.20
C ALA A 82 -2.64 -1.22 12.70
N ALA A 83 -3.64 -2.05 12.53
CA ALA A 83 -3.50 -3.43 12.08
C ALA A 83 -3.69 -3.59 10.57
N THR A 84 -3.86 -2.49 9.82
CA THR A 84 -4.06 -2.57 8.37
C THR A 84 -2.89 -3.31 7.71
N PRO A 85 -3.15 -4.33 6.90
CA PRO A 85 -2.07 -5.03 6.19
C PRO A 85 -1.31 -4.11 5.24
N VAL A 86 0.01 -4.26 5.21
CA VAL A 86 0.88 -3.45 4.36
C VAL A 86 1.79 -4.32 3.53
N LEU A 87 1.76 -4.10 2.22
CA LEU A 87 2.74 -4.65 1.27
C LEU A 87 3.72 -3.54 0.95
N MET A 88 4.98 -3.70 1.33
CA MET A 88 6.01 -2.70 1.06
C MET A 88 6.70 -3.01 -0.27
N LEU A 89 6.82 -2.00 -1.12
CA LEU A 89 7.58 -2.12 -2.36
C LEU A 89 8.98 -1.54 -2.14
N THR A 90 10.00 -2.28 -2.52
CA THR A 90 11.39 -1.89 -2.26
C THR A 90 12.22 -1.99 -3.52
N ALA A 91 13.36 -1.31 -3.55
CA ALA A 91 14.38 -1.59 -4.54
C ALA A 91 15.10 -2.88 -4.15
N ARG A 92 15.75 -3.50 -5.13
CA ARG A 92 16.52 -4.70 -4.88
C ARG A 92 17.57 -4.40 -3.79
N GLY A 93 17.67 -5.28 -2.81
CA GLY A 93 18.64 -5.14 -1.74
C GLY A 93 18.16 -4.35 -0.54
N GLN A 94 17.00 -3.73 -0.61
CA GLN A 94 16.48 -2.93 0.51
C GLN A 94 15.61 -3.72 1.48
N ALA A 95 15.11 -4.89 1.06
CA ALA A 95 14.18 -5.66 1.88
C ALA A 95 14.69 -5.94 3.30
N PRO A 96 15.98 -6.28 3.52
CA PRO A 96 16.46 -6.53 4.87
C PRO A 96 16.45 -5.32 5.79
N MET A 97 16.33 -4.11 5.22
CA MET A 97 16.32 -2.89 6.01
C MET A 97 14.94 -2.52 6.53
N ILE A 98 13.91 -3.24 6.09
CA ILE A 98 12.54 -2.97 6.48
C ILE A 98 12.24 -3.77 7.73
N GLY A 99 11.72 -3.10 8.75
CA GLY A 99 11.38 -3.77 9.99
C GLY A 99 10.24 -4.77 9.82
N ALA A 100 9.98 -5.53 10.86
CA ALA A 100 8.95 -6.56 10.84
C ALA A 100 7.51 -6.00 10.81
N ALA A 101 7.35 -4.68 10.77
CA ALA A 101 6.04 -4.05 10.80
C ALA A 101 5.27 -4.19 9.49
N ALA A 102 5.96 -4.42 8.37
CA ALA A 102 5.29 -4.70 7.10
C ALA A 102 4.88 -6.18 7.06
N ASP A 103 3.71 -6.44 6.48
CA ASP A 103 3.20 -7.81 6.41
C ASP A 103 3.81 -8.60 5.27
N ALA A 104 4.22 -7.91 4.21
CA ALA A 104 4.91 -8.52 3.08
C ALA A 104 5.78 -7.49 2.39
N VAL A 105 6.74 -7.95 1.64
CA VAL A 105 7.68 -7.11 0.88
C VAL A 105 7.80 -7.67 -0.52
N LEU A 106 7.81 -6.78 -1.52
CA LEU A 106 7.97 -7.16 -2.92
C LEU A 106 9.01 -6.24 -3.53
N ALA A 107 10.10 -6.81 -4.05
CA ALA A 107 11.19 -6.02 -4.63
C ALA A 107 10.89 -5.62 -6.07
N LYS A 108 11.25 -4.40 -6.43
CA LYS A 108 11.17 -3.92 -7.81
C LYS A 108 12.44 -4.34 -8.56
N PRO A 109 12.35 -4.68 -9.83
CA PRO A 109 11.13 -4.89 -10.58
C PRO A 109 10.47 -6.21 -10.21
N PHE A 110 9.14 -6.24 -10.25
CA PHE A 110 8.40 -7.45 -9.90
C PHE A 110 7.56 -7.88 -11.10
N ASP A 111 7.23 -9.18 -11.12
CA ASP A 111 6.31 -9.73 -12.10
C ASP A 111 4.88 -9.39 -11.73
N ASN A 112 4.05 -9.19 -12.74
CA ASN A 112 2.62 -8.96 -12.53
C ASN A 112 1.97 -10.15 -11.81
N ASP A 113 2.41 -11.37 -12.12
CA ASP A 113 1.88 -12.56 -11.47
C ASP A 113 2.25 -12.62 -10.00
N ASP A 114 3.47 -12.23 -9.65
CA ASP A 114 3.91 -12.17 -8.25
C ASP A 114 3.12 -11.13 -7.48
N LEU A 115 2.89 -9.97 -8.10
CA LEU A 115 2.08 -8.93 -7.50
C LEU A 115 0.66 -9.43 -7.21
N ARG A 116 0.02 -10.04 -8.21
CA ARG A 116 -1.34 -10.57 -8.05
C ARG A 116 -1.40 -11.63 -6.96
N ALA A 117 -0.41 -12.51 -6.93
CA ALA A 117 -0.39 -13.61 -5.95
C ALA A 117 -0.28 -13.09 -4.51
N VAL A 118 0.64 -12.14 -4.26
CA VAL A 118 0.83 -11.62 -2.91
C VAL A 118 -0.39 -10.82 -2.47
N VAL A 119 -0.97 -10.01 -3.35
CA VAL A 119 -2.17 -9.23 -3.00
C VAL A 119 -3.35 -10.16 -2.73
N ARG A 120 -3.54 -11.18 -3.57
CA ARG A 120 -4.62 -12.13 -3.36
C ARG A 120 -4.50 -12.83 -2.01
N ARG A 121 -3.30 -13.22 -1.65
CA ARG A 121 -3.06 -13.86 -0.35
C ARG A 121 -3.36 -12.92 0.81
N MET A 122 -2.97 -11.65 0.68
CA MET A 122 -3.16 -10.67 1.75
C MET A 122 -4.62 -10.26 1.91
N LEU A 123 -5.42 -10.34 0.85
CA LEU A 123 -6.84 -9.98 0.88
C LEU A 123 -7.77 -11.18 1.09
N ALA A 124 -7.20 -12.36 1.18
CA ALA A 124 -8.01 -13.58 1.36
C ALA A 124 -8.69 -13.62 2.74
#